data_fb22d83a1e0d12a7a0ffc4c584be9312
#
_entry.id   fb22d83a1e0d12a7a0ffc4c584be9312
#
_cell.length_a   1.000
_cell.length_b   1.000
_cell.length_c   1.000
_cell.angle_alpha   90.00
_cell.angle_beta   90.00
_cell.angle_gamma   90.00
#
_symmetry.space_group_name_H-M   'P 1'
#
loop_
_entity.id
_entity.type
_entity.pdbx_description
1 polymer ?
#
loop_
_entity_poly.entity_id
_entity_poly.type
_entity_poly.pdbx_seq_one_letter_code
_entity_poly.pdbx_strand_id
1 'polypeptide(L)'
;IEESFPSATREALARRRDEAKLLEGALPKFPEAMAVSEGTPENLRVHLRGSHLNLGAEVPRRFPQVFPRAAGDGVPAAGSGRLELARWLTDPSNPLTARVLVNRVWQWHFGEALVRSPDNFGRLGERPTHPELLDHLALTLQREGWSLKRLHRRLLLSAAWQQGTRFDARGAQVDPDNRLWWRFNRRRLEAEALRDSVLAVAGSLDSHMGGTLLPTPNRAYVTSTANVNPVVYDPPRRSLYLPVVRSALYEFFQAFDFADPSVQSGRRETTTVAPQALFLMDSDVVLKQTAVLAGQLLAEPNRDDTARIAELYQRALGRAPRTVEIERATQFLTRYEQQAAAESAGLPPRTQAWQSLCRAVLATNEFIYVE
;
A
#
# COMPACT_ATOMS: atom_id res chain seq x y z
N ILE A 1 -11.65 45.41 -29.02
CA ILE A 1 -11.32 46.64 -28.26
C ILE A 1 -9.86 47.03 -28.51
N GLU A 2 -8.88 46.15 -28.46
CA GLU A 2 -7.45 46.49 -28.69
C GLU A 2 -7.13 46.89 -30.13
N GLU A 3 -7.84 46.41 -31.10
CA GLU A 3 -7.69 46.80 -32.52
C GLU A 3 -8.05 48.27 -32.75
N SER A 4 -8.82 48.89 -31.86
CA SER A 4 -9.23 50.28 -31.89
C SER A 4 -8.20 51.25 -31.29
N PHE A 5 -7.11 50.72 -30.68
CA PHE A 5 -6.09 51.60 -30.11
C PHE A 5 -5.10 52.11 -31.17
N PRO A 6 -4.54 53.32 -30.97
CA PRO A 6 -3.43 53.83 -31.82
C PRO A 6 -2.27 52.85 -31.85
N SER A 7 -1.53 52.82 -32.97
CA SER A 7 -0.42 51.88 -33.15
C SER A 7 0.62 51.94 -32.03
N ALA A 8 0.98 53.16 -31.59
CA ALA A 8 1.91 53.36 -30.49
C ALA A 8 1.45 52.74 -29.18
N THR A 9 0.13 52.76 -28.90
CA THR A 9 -0.45 52.15 -27.70
C THR A 9 -0.43 50.62 -27.79
N ARG A 10 -0.69 50.05 -28.97
CA ARG A 10 -0.62 48.60 -29.20
C ARG A 10 0.80 48.06 -29.04
N GLU A 11 1.78 48.78 -29.55
CA GLU A 11 3.20 48.42 -29.38
C GLU A 11 3.66 48.53 -27.92
N ALA A 12 3.21 49.53 -27.19
CA ALA A 12 3.50 49.65 -25.75
C ALA A 12 2.86 48.53 -24.94
N LEU A 13 1.63 48.13 -25.27
CA LEU A 13 0.95 46.99 -24.63
C LEU A 13 1.67 45.66 -24.94
N ALA A 14 2.10 45.45 -26.18
CA ALA A 14 2.85 44.28 -26.58
C ALA A 14 4.16 44.16 -25.78
N ARG A 15 4.94 45.26 -25.72
CA ARG A 15 6.18 45.28 -24.90
C ARG A 15 5.93 45.01 -23.42
N ARG A 16 4.89 45.56 -22.83
CA ARG A 16 4.55 45.27 -21.43
C ARG A 16 4.14 43.81 -21.18
N ARG A 17 3.44 43.20 -22.14
CA ARG A 17 3.07 41.77 -22.06
C ARG A 17 4.29 40.87 -22.17
N ASP A 18 5.22 41.22 -23.06
CA ASP A 18 6.47 40.46 -23.21
C ASP A 18 7.37 40.60 -21.97
N GLU A 19 7.44 41.80 -21.39
CA GLU A 19 8.12 42.03 -20.11
C GLU A 19 7.49 41.25 -18.98
N ALA A 20 6.16 41.23 -18.89
CA ALA A 20 5.41 40.42 -17.88
C ALA A 20 5.69 38.92 -18.03
N LYS A 21 5.68 38.40 -19.28
CA LYS A 21 6.01 36.98 -19.52
C LYS A 21 7.46 36.65 -19.15
N LEU A 22 8.41 37.53 -19.41
CA LEU A 22 9.80 37.36 -19.00
C LEU A 22 9.93 37.33 -17.47
N LEU A 23 9.25 38.23 -16.78
CA LEU A 23 9.22 38.27 -15.31
C LEU A 23 8.53 37.04 -14.71
N GLU A 24 7.41 36.61 -15.26
CA GLU A 24 6.73 35.39 -14.86
C GLU A 24 7.59 34.15 -15.06
N GLY A 25 8.32 34.07 -16.19
CA GLY A 25 9.27 32.99 -16.47
C GLY A 25 10.49 32.97 -15.54
N ALA A 26 10.88 34.14 -15.01
CA ALA A 26 11.99 34.29 -14.07
C ALA A 26 11.60 34.03 -12.61
N LEU A 27 10.30 33.92 -12.30
CA LEU A 27 9.85 33.60 -10.94
C LEU A 27 10.33 32.21 -10.52
N PRO A 28 10.89 32.07 -9.32
CA PRO A 28 11.28 30.75 -8.81
C PRO A 28 10.04 29.88 -8.69
N LYS A 29 10.14 28.66 -9.23
CA LYS A 29 9.09 27.63 -9.07
C LYS A 29 9.17 27.05 -7.66
N PHE A 30 8.36 27.55 -6.76
CA PHE A 30 8.23 26.99 -5.43
C PHE A 30 7.42 25.70 -5.46
N PRO A 31 7.76 24.71 -4.61
CA PRO A 31 6.90 23.55 -4.40
C PRO A 31 5.52 24.00 -3.90
N GLU A 32 4.47 23.58 -4.59
CA GLU A 32 3.10 23.86 -4.19
C GLU A 32 2.52 22.70 -3.41
N ALA A 33 1.83 23.00 -2.30
CA ALA A 33 1.04 22.04 -1.55
C ALA A 33 -0.44 22.38 -1.65
N MET A 34 -1.29 21.34 -1.74
CA MET A 34 -2.72 21.53 -1.59
C MET A 34 -3.03 22.01 -0.15
N ALA A 35 -3.72 23.13 -0.03
CA ALA A 35 -4.14 23.67 1.24
C ALA A 35 -5.64 24.04 1.18
N VAL A 36 -6.22 24.25 2.34
CA VAL A 36 -7.60 24.73 2.49
C VAL A 36 -7.59 26.11 3.15
N SER A 37 -8.43 26.98 2.69
CA SER A 37 -8.74 28.27 3.34
C SER A 37 -10.10 28.21 4.01
N GLU A 38 -10.32 29.10 4.98
CA GLU A 38 -11.64 29.24 5.59
C GLU A 38 -12.63 29.83 4.57
N GLY A 39 -13.80 29.21 4.50
CA GLY A 39 -14.97 29.78 3.80
C GLY A 39 -15.92 30.46 4.79
N THR A 40 -17.15 30.70 4.36
CA THR A 40 -18.23 31.15 5.24
C THR A 40 -18.84 29.94 5.94
N PRO A 41 -18.62 29.75 7.26
CA PRO A 41 -19.13 28.61 7.96
C PRO A 41 -20.64 28.76 8.23
N GLU A 42 -21.40 27.70 7.91
CA GLU A 42 -22.85 27.68 8.12
C GLU A 42 -23.25 26.44 8.91
N ASN A 43 -24.31 26.56 9.72
CA ASN A 43 -24.96 25.40 10.31
C ASN A 43 -25.86 24.74 9.27
N LEU A 44 -25.84 23.41 9.22
CA LEU A 44 -26.73 22.69 8.32
C LEU A 44 -28.08 22.43 8.96
N ARG A 45 -29.10 22.29 8.12
CA ARG A 45 -30.43 21.86 8.53
C ARG A 45 -30.57 20.33 8.35
N VAL A 46 -31.38 19.73 9.20
CA VAL A 46 -31.69 18.30 9.10
C VAL A 46 -32.36 18.03 7.75
N HIS A 47 -31.82 17.13 6.97
CA HIS A 47 -32.43 16.64 5.75
C HIS A 47 -33.48 15.59 6.11
N LEU A 48 -34.76 15.96 6.10
CA LEU A 48 -35.85 15.05 6.44
C LEU A 48 -35.90 13.89 5.45
N ARG A 49 -35.81 12.67 5.95
CA ARG A 49 -35.72 11.43 5.14
C ARG A 49 -34.60 11.46 4.09
N GLY A 50 -33.52 12.17 4.36
CA GLY A 50 -32.37 12.28 3.44
C GLY A 50 -32.56 13.25 2.28
N SER A 51 -33.70 13.92 2.16
CA SER A 51 -33.98 14.84 1.04
C SER A 51 -33.35 16.21 1.30
N HIS A 52 -32.46 16.66 0.44
CA HIS A 52 -31.88 18.00 0.48
C HIS A 52 -32.88 19.12 0.15
N LEU A 53 -34.04 18.79 -0.40
CA LEU A 53 -35.13 19.71 -0.69
C LEU A 53 -36.14 19.87 0.47
N ASN A 54 -36.14 18.93 1.41
CA ASN A 54 -37.02 18.92 2.56
C ASN A 54 -36.21 19.12 3.84
N LEU A 55 -36.06 20.37 4.25
CA LEU A 55 -35.20 20.79 5.35
C LEU A 55 -35.98 20.95 6.65
N GLY A 56 -35.49 20.35 7.71
CA GLY A 56 -35.98 20.47 9.08
C GLY A 56 -35.29 21.60 9.87
N ALA A 57 -35.14 21.37 11.17
CA ALA A 57 -34.48 22.29 12.08
C ALA A 57 -33.00 22.50 11.75
N GLU A 58 -32.47 23.68 12.00
CA GLU A 58 -31.05 23.96 11.97
C GLU A 58 -30.34 23.27 13.13
N VAL A 59 -29.18 22.70 12.86
CA VAL A 59 -28.36 22.00 13.85
C VAL A 59 -27.01 22.70 13.98
N PRO A 60 -26.67 23.19 15.18
CA PRO A 60 -25.37 23.79 15.40
C PRO A 60 -24.27 22.76 15.24
N ARG A 61 -23.12 23.17 14.69
CA ARG A 61 -21.93 22.33 14.57
C ARG A 61 -21.42 21.98 15.96
N ARG A 62 -21.25 20.65 16.22
CA ARG A 62 -20.79 20.14 17.51
C ARG A 62 -20.22 18.74 17.37
N PHE A 63 -19.43 18.31 18.37
CA PHE A 63 -18.97 16.93 18.47
C PHE A 63 -20.05 15.99 19.02
N PRO A 64 -19.94 14.67 18.78
CA PRO A 64 -20.87 13.68 19.32
C PRO A 64 -20.95 13.77 20.85
N GLN A 65 -22.17 13.88 21.39
CA GLN A 65 -22.39 14.06 22.83
C GLN A 65 -22.12 12.79 23.66
N VAL A 66 -21.97 11.64 23.01
CA VAL A 66 -21.67 10.35 23.66
C VAL A 66 -20.27 10.30 24.27
N PHE A 67 -19.36 11.16 23.80
CA PHE A 67 -18.02 11.23 24.35
C PHE A 67 -17.89 12.29 25.44
N PRO A 68 -17.00 12.06 26.44
CA PRO A 68 -16.65 13.08 27.41
C PRO A 68 -16.22 14.38 26.71
N ARG A 69 -16.64 15.50 27.23
CA ARG A 69 -16.22 16.82 26.72
C ARG A 69 -14.95 17.25 27.45
N ALA A 70 -13.92 17.57 26.70
CA ALA A 70 -12.87 18.43 27.23
C ALA A 70 -13.43 19.85 27.42
N ALA A 71 -12.94 20.58 28.43
CA ALA A 71 -13.36 21.95 28.68
C ALA A 71 -12.98 22.83 27.46
N GLY A 72 -13.98 23.39 26.77
CA GLY A 72 -13.78 24.23 25.59
C GLY A 72 -14.30 23.69 24.26
N ASP A 73 -15.09 22.63 24.26
CA ASP A 73 -15.54 21.86 23.08
C ASP A 73 -16.64 22.55 22.23
N GLY A 74 -16.63 23.85 22.11
CA GLY A 74 -17.47 24.56 21.15
C GLY A 74 -16.78 24.70 19.81
N VAL A 75 -17.48 24.39 18.71
CA VAL A 75 -17.04 24.80 17.39
C VAL A 75 -17.31 26.31 17.26
N PRO A 76 -16.29 27.16 17.01
CA PRO A 76 -16.50 28.62 16.91
C PRO A 76 -17.51 28.97 15.82
N ALA A 77 -18.33 29.96 16.05
CA ALA A 77 -19.29 30.43 15.06
C ALA A 77 -18.57 30.97 13.80
N ALA A 78 -17.41 31.61 14.00
CA ALA A 78 -16.65 32.28 12.95
C ALA A 78 -15.62 31.40 12.20
N GLY A 79 -15.43 30.13 12.58
CA GLY A 79 -14.45 29.24 11.94
C GLY A 79 -15.08 27.96 11.42
N SER A 80 -14.39 27.22 10.58
CA SER A 80 -14.85 25.93 10.05
C SER A 80 -14.95 24.84 11.12
N GLY A 81 -14.22 24.94 12.22
CA GLY A 81 -14.13 23.95 13.28
C GLY A 81 -13.11 22.82 12.99
N ARG A 82 -12.32 22.91 11.91
CA ARG A 82 -11.30 21.88 11.57
C ARG A 82 -10.24 21.75 12.66
N LEU A 83 -9.78 22.86 13.22
CA LEU A 83 -8.78 22.87 14.28
C LEU A 83 -9.35 22.24 15.56
N GLU A 84 -10.57 22.60 15.91
CA GLU A 84 -11.28 22.03 17.06
C GLU A 84 -11.51 20.52 16.88
N LEU A 85 -11.88 20.08 15.66
CA LEU A 85 -12.00 18.67 15.32
C LEU A 85 -10.65 17.94 15.50
N ALA A 86 -9.56 18.53 15.01
CA ALA A 86 -8.22 17.96 15.18
C ALA A 86 -7.84 17.83 16.66
N ARG A 87 -8.11 18.85 17.46
CA ARG A 87 -7.87 18.84 18.91
C ARG A 87 -8.72 17.79 19.61
N TRP A 88 -10.01 17.72 19.28
CA TRP A 88 -10.90 16.72 19.85
C TRP A 88 -10.48 15.26 19.49
N LEU A 89 -10.07 15.01 18.24
CA LEU A 89 -9.58 13.69 17.84
C LEU A 89 -8.32 13.28 18.57
N THR A 90 -7.43 14.23 18.87
CA THR A 90 -6.14 13.94 19.54
C THR A 90 -6.18 14.16 21.05
N ASP A 91 -7.32 14.52 21.61
CA ASP A 91 -7.48 14.71 23.05
C ASP A 91 -7.24 13.40 23.78
N PRO A 92 -6.43 13.41 24.88
CA PRO A 92 -6.18 12.18 25.66
C PRO A 92 -7.44 11.56 26.26
N SER A 93 -8.49 12.33 26.47
CA SER A 93 -9.77 11.84 26.97
C SER A 93 -10.63 11.16 25.89
N ASN A 94 -10.27 11.32 24.60
CA ASN A 94 -10.98 10.63 23.52
C ASN A 94 -10.70 9.13 23.59
N PRO A 95 -11.73 8.28 23.86
CA PRO A 95 -11.50 6.88 24.12
C PRO A 95 -11.20 6.06 22.87
N LEU A 96 -11.43 6.58 21.67
CA LEU A 96 -11.39 5.81 20.44
C LEU A 96 -10.15 6.00 19.62
N THR A 97 -9.68 7.23 19.42
CA THR A 97 -8.63 7.52 18.42
C THR A 97 -7.37 6.66 18.61
N ALA A 98 -6.84 6.60 19.84
CA ALA A 98 -5.65 5.80 20.11
C ALA A 98 -5.92 4.29 19.97
N ARG A 99 -7.09 3.79 20.45
CA ARG A 99 -7.48 2.38 20.31
C ARG A 99 -7.64 1.97 18.85
N VAL A 100 -8.31 2.79 18.04
CA VAL A 100 -8.50 2.51 16.60
C VAL A 100 -7.16 2.47 15.87
N LEU A 101 -6.26 3.42 16.14
CA LEU A 101 -4.95 3.46 15.51
C LEU A 101 -4.09 2.25 15.90
N VAL A 102 -4.04 1.92 17.19
CA VAL A 102 -3.32 0.73 17.69
C VAL A 102 -3.89 -0.55 17.08
N ASN A 103 -5.22 -0.67 17.01
CA ASN A 103 -5.88 -1.84 16.44
C ASN A 103 -5.51 -2.03 14.95
N ARG A 104 -5.43 -0.96 14.18
CA ARG A 104 -4.99 -0.98 12.77
C ARG A 104 -3.52 -1.35 12.63
N VAL A 105 -2.64 -0.75 13.45
CA VAL A 105 -1.21 -1.09 13.44
C VAL A 105 -1.00 -2.55 13.84
N TRP A 106 -1.72 -3.04 14.85
CA TRP A 106 -1.70 -4.45 15.22
C TRP A 106 -2.13 -5.34 14.05
N GLN A 107 -3.24 -5.02 13.40
CA GLN A 107 -3.74 -5.77 12.24
C GLN A 107 -2.70 -5.84 11.10
N TRP A 108 -2.03 -4.74 10.80
CA TRP A 108 -1.01 -4.71 9.75
C TRP A 108 0.19 -5.62 10.08
N HIS A 109 0.54 -5.75 11.35
CA HIS A 109 1.60 -6.67 11.76
C HIS A 109 1.13 -8.13 11.82
N PHE A 110 0.01 -8.38 12.45
CA PHE A 110 -0.43 -9.74 12.78
C PHE A 110 -1.45 -10.34 11.80
N GLY A 111 -1.95 -9.55 10.84
CA GLY A 111 -2.98 -9.97 9.86
C GLY A 111 -4.41 -9.89 10.37
N GLU A 112 -4.65 -10.12 11.66
CA GLU A 112 -5.95 -9.96 12.32
C GLU A 112 -5.86 -8.88 13.39
N ALA A 113 -6.96 -8.13 13.58
CA ALA A 113 -7.04 -7.09 14.59
C ALA A 113 -7.47 -7.62 15.96
N LEU A 114 -7.14 -6.92 17.05
CA LEU A 114 -7.67 -7.20 18.39
C LEU A 114 -9.18 -7.00 18.43
N VAL A 115 -9.69 -5.94 17.79
CA VAL A 115 -11.09 -5.73 17.46
C VAL A 115 -11.27 -6.09 15.99
N ARG A 116 -11.88 -7.25 15.69
CA ARG A 116 -11.97 -7.80 14.34
C ARG A 116 -12.90 -7.02 13.40
N SER A 117 -13.71 -6.11 13.92
CA SER A 117 -14.47 -5.11 13.18
C SER A 117 -13.76 -3.75 13.17
N PRO A 118 -12.66 -3.55 12.41
CA PRO A 118 -11.78 -2.40 12.54
C PRO A 118 -12.45 -1.06 12.20
N ASP A 119 -13.53 -1.10 11.43
CA ASP A 119 -14.33 0.07 11.07
C ASP A 119 -15.52 0.30 12.01
N ASN A 120 -15.75 -0.58 12.97
CA ASN A 120 -16.87 -0.48 13.89
C ASN A 120 -16.46 -0.82 15.32
N PHE A 121 -16.15 0.23 16.08
CA PHE A 121 -15.88 0.16 17.53
C PHE A 121 -17.13 0.48 18.36
N GLY A 122 -18.29 0.57 17.72
CA GLY A 122 -19.55 0.85 18.35
C GLY A 122 -20.26 -0.41 18.89
N ARG A 123 -21.51 -0.24 19.29
CA ARG A 123 -22.33 -1.30 19.90
C ARG A 123 -22.52 -2.55 19.01
N LEU A 124 -22.49 -2.37 17.69
CA LEU A 124 -22.65 -3.47 16.72
C LEU A 124 -21.30 -4.05 16.25
N GLY A 125 -20.17 -3.51 16.75
CA GLY A 125 -18.85 -4.04 16.48
C GLY A 125 -18.51 -5.21 17.41
N GLU A 126 -17.45 -5.93 17.05
CA GLU A 126 -16.91 -6.99 17.89
C GLU A 126 -16.19 -6.43 19.11
N ARG A 127 -16.23 -7.18 20.21
CA ARG A 127 -15.43 -6.86 21.39
C ARG A 127 -13.97 -7.22 21.15
N PRO A 128 -13.02 -6.47 21.73
CA PRO A 128 -11.61 -6.83 21.62
C PRO A 128 -11.33 -8.19 22.25
N THR A 129 -10.50 -8.99 21.61
CA THR A 129 -10.06 -10.29 22.15
C THR A 129 -9.20 -10.13 23.40
N HIS A 130 -8.43 -9.05 23.46
CA HIS A 130 -7.53 -8.70 24.56
C HIS A 130 -7.72 -7.21 24.94
N PRO A 131 -8.79 -6.88 25.72
CA PRO A 131 -9.12 -5.48 26.03
C PRO A 131 -8.02 -4.75 26.79
N GLU A 132 -7.40 -5.41 27.76
CA GLU A 132 -6.32 -4.81 28.55
C GLU A 132 -5.06 -4.53 27.72
N LEU A 133 -4.73 -5.39 26.76
CA LEU A 133 -3.64 -5.18 25.83
C LEU A 133 -3.92 -3.98 24.91
N LEU A 134 -5.13 -3.90 24.37
CA LEU A 134 -5.54 -2.78 23.52
C LEU A 134 -5.43 -1.46 24.27
N ASP A 135 -5.92 -1.43 25.51
CA ASP A 135 -5.87 -0.24 26.37
C ASP A 135 -4.44 0.14 26.75
N HIS A 136 -3.61 -0.86 27.12
CA HIS A 136 -2.20 -0.63 27.42
C HIS A 136 -1.45 -0.01 26.24
N LEU A 137 -1.62 -0.58 25.04
CA LEU A 137 -0.96 -0.07 23.84
C LEU A 137 -1.46 1.32 23.45
N ALA A 138 -2.78 1.59 23.57
CA ALA A 138 -3.36 2.89 23.30
C ALA A 138 -2.84 3.98 24.22
N LEU A 139 -2.82 3.72 25.54
CA LEU A 139 -2.26 4.64 26.53
C LEU A 139 -0.76 4.84 26.35
N THR A 140 -0.04 3.79 25.98
CA THR A 140 1.41 3.88 25.71
C THR A 140 1.69 4.75 24.50
N LEU A 141 0.92 4.59 23.41
CA LEU A 141 1.04 5.42 22.23
C LEU A 141 0.86 6.92 22.55
N GLN A 142 -0.16 7.25 23.34
CA GLN A 142 -0.39 8.63 23.79
C GLN A 142 0.77 9.16 24.64
N ARG A 143 1.20 8.41 25.64
CA ARG A 143 2.32 8.79 26.53
C ARG A 143 3.65 8.96 25.79
N GLU A 144 3.88 8.19 24.75
CA GLU A 144 5.07 8.28 23.90
C GLU A 144 4.94 9.31 22.78
N GLY A 145 3.98 10.23 22.84
CA GLY A 145 3.80 11.33 21.89
C GLY A 145 3.35 10.87 20.50
N TRP A 146 2.50 9.85 20.43
CA TRP A 146 1.96 9.28 19.19
C TRP A 146 3.04 8.72 18.24
N SER A 147 4.15 8.25 18.78
CA SER A 147 5.27 7.72 18.00
C SER A 147 4.97 6.34 17.42
N LEU A 148 4.60 6.28 16.15
CA LEU A 148 4.41 5.03 15.42
C LEU A 148 5.68 4.18 15.39
N LYS A 149 6.87 4.80 15.27
CA LYS A 149 8.15 4.06 15.29
C LYS A 149 8.35 3.28 16.59
N ARG A 150 7.99 3.89 17.73
CA ARG A 150 8.08 3.21 19.03
C ARG A 150 7.04 2.09 19.15
N LEU A 151 5.82 2.33 18.65
CA LEU A 151 4.77 1.30 18.63
C LEU A 151 5.21 0.10 17.77
N HIS A 152 5.66 0.32 16.52
CA HIS A 152 6.18 -0.75 15.67
C HIS A 152 7.30 -1.53 16.36
N ARG A 153 8.30 -0.83 16.94
CA ARG A 153 9.40 -1.50 17.66
C ARG A 153 8.88 -2.37 18.79
N ARG A 154 7.93 -1.89 19.57
CA ARG A 154 7.34 -2.64 20.70
C ARG A 154 6.66 -3.92 20.22
N LEU A 155 5.86 -3.84 19.14
CA LEU A 155 5.19 -5.00 18.58
C LEU A 155 6.18 -6.02 18.03
N LEU A 156 7.15 -5.59 17.24
CA LEU A 156 8.16 -6.47 16.61
C LEU A 156 9.09 -7.16 17.62
N LEU A 157 9.33 -6.56 18.78
CA LEU A 157 10.14 -7.16 19.86
C LEU A 157 9.31 -8.00 20.83
N SER A 158 7.99 -8.11 20.63
CA SER A 158 7.13 -8.91 21.49
C SER A 158 7.27 -10.41 21.25
N ALA A 159 7.05 -11.21 22.28
CA ALA A 159 6.99 -12.66 22.13
C ALA A 159 5.88 -13.11 21.17
N ALA A 160 4.78 -12.34 21.10
CA ALA A 160 3.69 -12.63 20.18
C ALA A 160 4.13 -12.54 18.71
N TRP A 161 4.99 -11.57 18.37
CA TRP A 161 5.56 -11.45 17.01
C TRP A 161 6.58 -12.56 16.69
N GLN A 162 7.28 -13.04 17.67
CA GLN A 162 8.31 -14.08 17.52
C GLN A 162 7.75 -15.51 17.55
N GLN A 163 6.44 -15.67 17.65
CA GLN A 163 5.81 -16.98 17.58
C GLN A 163 5.93 -17.56 16.17
N GLY A 164 6.16 -18.89 16.07
CA GLY A 164 6.09 -19.61 14.81
C GLY A 164 4.65 -19.90 14.37
N THR A 165 4.51 -20.33 13.14
CA THR A 165 3.21 -20.72 12.53
C THR A 165 2.84 -22.18 12.78
N ARG A 166 3.68 -22.93 13.55
CA ARG A 166 3.51 -24.36 13.77
C ARG A 166 2.12 -24.67 14.33
N PHE A 167 1.46 -25.62 13.69
CA PHE A 167 0.18 -26.13 14.17
C PHE A 167 0.35 -26.95 15.45
N ASP A 168 -0.51 -26.70 16.43
CA ASP A 168 -0.67 -27.50 17.64
C ASP A 168 -2.13 -27.94 17.78
N ALA A 169 -2.36 -29.25 17.87
CA ALA A 169 -3.71 -29.82 17.92
C ALA A 169 -4.50 -29.38 19.17
N ARG A 170 -3.81 -29.20 20.32
CA ARG A 170 -4.44 -28.77 21.56
C ARG A 170 -4.86 -27.29 21.46
N GLY A 171 -3.99 -26.45 20.92
CA GLY A 171 -4.31 -25.04 20.67
C GLY A 171 -5.50 -24.89 19.71
N ALA A 172 -5.51 -25.64 18.61
CA ALA A 172 -6.61 -25.65 17.65
C ALA A 172 -7.94 -26.17 18.21
N GLN A 173 -7.90 -27.10 19.18
CA GLN A 173 -9.10 -27.60 19.84
C GLN A 173 -9.73 -26.56 20.77
N VAL A 174 -8.92 -25.75 21.45
CA VAL A 174 -9.35 -24.71 22.39
C VAL A 174 -9.75 -23.42 21.67
N ASP A 175 -8.98 -23.04 20.67
CA ASP A 175 -9.15 -21.79 19.93
C ASP A 175 -8.86 -22.03 18.43
N PRO A 176 -9.81 -22.62 17.70
CA PRO A 176 -9.63 -22.97 16.28
C PRO A 176 -9.36 -21.76 15.40
N ASP A 177 -9.93 -20.60 15.73
CA ASP A 177 -9.80 -19.35 14.98
C ASP A 177 -8.55 -18.54 15.35
N ASN A 178 -7.69 -19.08 16.24
CA ASN A 178 -6.51 -18.39 16.76
C ASN A 178 -6.80 -16.97 17.30
N ARG A 179 -7.91 -16.81 17.98
CA ARG A 179 -8.32 -15.51 18.57
C ARG A 179 -7.45 -15.13 19.77
N LEU A 180 -6.86 -16.11 20.44
CA LEU A 180 -6.01 -15.94 21.62
C LEU A 180 -4.50 -15.94 21.28
N TRP A 181 -4.17 -15.96 20.00
CA TRP A 181 -2.78 -15.83 19.52
C TRP A 181 -1.85 -16.93 20.03
N TRP A 182 -2.30 -18.20 20.01
CA TRP A 182 -1.47 -19.33 20.42
C TRP A 182 -0.41 -19.70 19.38
N ARG A 183 -0.51 -19.16 18.15
CA ARG A 183 0.51 -19.22 17.09
C ARG A 183 0.48 -17.94 16.24
N PHE A 184 1.52 -17.70 15.44
CA PHE A 184 1.45 -16.68 14.40
C PHE A 184 0.55 -17.16 13.24
N ASN A 185 -0.24 -16.25 12.66
CA ASN A 185 -1.05 -16.59 11.50
C ASN A 185 -0.21 -16.54 10.23
N ARG A 186 -0.20 -17.64 9.47
CA ARG A 186 0.33 -17.61 8.11
C ARG A 186 -0.50 -16.64 7.27
N ARG A 187 0.13 -15.74 6.55
CA ARG A 187 -0.55 -14.76 5.71
C ARG A 187 0.16 -14.56 4.39
N ARG A 188 -0.62 -14.34 3.34
CA ARG A 188 -0.10 -13.96 2.04
C ARG A 188 0.45 -12.53 2.10
N LEU A 189 1.53 -12.25 1.36
CA LEU A 189 2.00 -10.90 1.13
C LEU A 189 0.91 -10.08 0.41
N GLU A 190 0.80 -8.82 0.79
CA GLU A 190 -0.05 -7.86 0.07
C GLU A 190 0.53 -7.57 -1.32
N ALA A 191 -0.31 -7.12 -2.24
CA ALA A 191 0.04 -6.89 -3.64
C ALA A 191 1.32 -6.04 -3.80
N GLU A 192 1.43 -4.96 -3.04
CA GLU A 192 2.58 -4.06 -3.08
C GLU A 192 3.86 -4.75 -2.60
N ALA A 193 3.76 -5.49 -1.48
CA ALA A 193 4.90 -6.19 -0.92
C ALA A 193 5.35 -7.34 -1.84
N LEU A 194 4.41 -8.07 -2.43
CA LEU A 194 4.71 -9.16 -3.37
C LEU A 194 5.42 -8.64 -4.62
N ARG A 195 4.91 -7.55 -5.23
CA ARG A 195 5.56 -6.91 -6.37
C ARG A 195 6.98 -6.43 -6.03
N ASP A 196 7.11 -5.73 -4.91
CA ASP A 196 8.42 -5.21 -4.46
C ASP A 196 9.39 -6.36 -4.16
N SER A 197 8.92 -7.51 -3.64
CA SER A 197 9.73 -8.71 -3.42
C SER A 197 10.24 -9.31 -4.73
N VAL A 198 9.40 -9.40 -5.77
CA VAL A 198 9.82 -9.84 -7.11
C VAL A 198 10.92 -8.96 -7.67
N LEU A 199 10.76 -7.64 -7.57
CA LEU A 199 11.77 -6.67 -8.02
C LEU A 199 13.06 -6.74 -7.18
N ALA A 200 12.95 -6.90 -5.87
CA ALA A 200 14.08 -6.96 -4.94
C ALA A 200 14.93 -8.21 -5.18
N VAL A 201 14.32 -9.38 -5.32
CA VAL A 201 15.02 -10.65 -5.60
C VAL A 201 15.76 -10.60 -6.93
N ALA A 202 15.17 -9.94 -7.94
CA ALA A 202 15.83 -9.69 -9.23
C ALA A 202 16.90 -8.58 -9.17
N GLY A 203 17.05 -7.87 -8.05
CA GLY A 203 17.99 -6.75 -7.92
C GLY A 203 17.59 -5.51 -8.72
N SER A 204 16.33 -5.44 -9.15
CA SER A 204 15.81 -4.34 -9.99
C SER A 204 15.10 -3.26 -9.18
N LEU A 205 14.81 -3.48 -7.89
CA LEU A 205 14.02 -2.55 -7.08
C LEU A 205 14.74 -1.22 -6.88
N ASP A 206 14.16 -0.14 -7.41
CA ASP A 206 14.61 1.22 -7.14
C ASP A 206 14.04 1.71 -5.81
N SER A 207 14.92 1.88 -4.83
CA SER A 207 14.59 2.35 -3.48
C SER A 207 14.57 3.88 -3.34
N HIS A 208 14.77 4.63 -4.42
CA HIS A 208 14.77 6.10 -4.40
C HIS A 208 13.46 6.62 -3.80
N MET A 209 13.55 7.62 -2.91
CA MET A 209 12.42 8.18 -2.18
C MET A 209 11.90 9.45 -2.85
N GLY A 210 10.58 9.66 -2.77
CA GLY A 210 9.92 10.87 -3.25
C GLY A 210 9.74 10.94 -4.78
N GLY A 211 9.32 12.09 -5.25
CA GLY A 211 8.95 12.32 -6.64
C GLY A 211 7.57 11.76 -7.00
N THR A 212 7.09 12.11 -8.19
CA THR A 212 5.84 11.60 -8.75
C THR A 212 6.11 10.80 -10.01
N LEU A 213 5.35 9.72 -10.21
CA LEU A 213 5.32 8.93 -11.44
C LEU A 213 4.12 9.30 -12.33
N LEU A 214 3.32 10.29 -11.93
CA LEU A 214 2.24 10.80 -12.75
C LEU A 214 2.80 11.65 -13.89
N PRO A 215 2.43 11.37 -15.16
CA PRO A 215 2.87 12.14 -16.31
C PRO A 215 2.13 13.47 -16.47
N THR A 216 1.08 13.69 -15.67
CA THR A 216 0.22 14.87 -15.73
C THR A 216 0.76 16.01 -14.87
N PRO A 217 0.62 17.28 -15.30
CA PRO A 217 0.95 18.43 -14.49
C PRO A 217 0.17 18.47 -13.17
N ASN A 218 0.71 19.16 -12.18
CA ASN A 218 0.01 19.37 -10.92
C ASN A 218 -1.37 20.00 -11.17
N ARG A 219 -2.40 19.53 -10.45
CA ARG A 219 -3.82 19.94 -10.59
C ARG A 219 -4.53 19.55 -11.89
N ALA A 220 -3.86 18.86 -12.81
CA ALA A 220 -4.53 18.28 -13.97
C ALA A 220 -5.27 16.99 -13.61
N TYR A 221 -6.37 16.70 -14.31
CA TYR A 221 -7.03 15.41 -14.19
C TYR A 221 -6.16 14.32 -14.79
N VAL A 222 -5.93 13.25 -14.03
CA VAL A 222 -5.14 12.10 -14.48
C VAL A 222 -5.91 11.30 -15.53
N THR A 223 -7.20 11.08 -15.30
CA THR A 223 -8.10 10.39 -16.24
C THR A 223 -9.44 11.10 -16.30
N SER A 224 -10.10 11.00 -17.45
CA SER A 224 -11.51 11.30 -17.59
C SER A 224 -12.21 10.06 -18.20
N THR A 225 -13.53 10.02 -18.15
CA THR A 225 -14.32 8.95 -18.79
C THR A 225 -14.10 8.85 -20.31
N ALA A 226 -13.56 9.90 -20.91
CA ALA A 226 -13.29 10.00 -22.34
C ALA A 226 -11.85 9.73 -22.75
N ASN A 227 -10.91 9.70 -21.79
CA ASN A 227 -9.48 9.58 -22.09
C ASN A 227 -8.91 8.25 -21.61
N VAL A 228 -8.02 7.68 -22.42
CA VAL A 228 -7.23 6.51 -22.04
C VAL A 228 -6.31 6.90 -20.89
N ASN A 229 -6.19 6.00 -19.91
CA ASN A 229 -5.26 6.20 -18.80
C ASN A 229 -3.81 6.24 -19.31
N PRO A 230 -3.09 7.37 -19.17
CA PRO A 230 -1.70 7.50 -19.61
C PRO A 230 -0.69 6.91 -18.61
N VAL A 231 -1.14 6.36 -17.49
CA VAL A 231 -0.24 5.88 -16.43
C VAL A 231 0.40 4.57 -16.85
N VAL A 232 1.73 4.55 -16.78
CA VAL A 232 2.55 3.37 -17.03
C VAL A 232 3.08 2.86 -15.69
N TYR A 233 2.92 1.56 -15.44
CA TYR A 233 3.32 0.92 -14.19
C TYR A 233 4.66 0.17 -14.28
N ASP A 234 5.43 0.39 -15.36
CA ASP A 234 6.72 -0.25 -15.63
C ASP A 234 7.89 0.19 -14.73
N PRO A 235 7.95 1.44 -14.18
CA PRO A 235 9.08 1.84 -13.36
C PRO A 235 9.31 0.87 -12.20
N PRO A 236 10.57 0.42 -11.96
CA PRO A 236 10.88 -0.55 -10.90
C PRO A 236 10.94 0.10 -9.51
N ARG A 237 10.24 1.21 -9.33
CA ARG A 237 10.09 1.90 -8.04
C ARG A 237 9.29 1.06 -7.06
N ARG A 238 9.54 1.28 -5.77
CA ARG A 238 8.69 0.71 -4.72
C ARG A 238 7.22 1.00 -5.00
N SER A 239 6.39 -0.01 -4.80
CA SER A 239 4.94 0.05 -5.05
C SER A 239 4.24 1.20 -4.31
N LEU A 240 4.81 1.63 -3.17
CA LEU A 240 4.36 2.80 -2.42
C LEU A 240 4.31 4.10 -3.26
N TYR A 241 5.16 4.21 -4.29
CA TYR A 241 5.25 5.40 -5.16
C TYR A 241 4.47 5.26 -6.46
N LEU A 242 3.89 4.09 -6.72
CA LEU A 242 3.05 3.91 -7.90
C LEU A 242 1.75 4.71 -7.77
N PRO A 243 1.31 5.38 -8.83
CA PRO A 243 0.05 6.10 -8.79
C PRO A 243 -1.14 5.13 -8.72
N VAL A 244 -2.10 5.45 -7.87
CA VAL A 244 -3.36 4.72 -7.79
C VAL A 244 -4.44 5.52 -8.52
N VAL A 245 -4.79 5.07 -9.72
CA VAL A 245 -5.84 5.65 -10.53
C VAL A 245 -7.12 4.84 -10.35
N ARG A 246 -8.17 5.45 -9.78
CA ARG A 246 -9.41 4.75 -9.40
C ARG A 246 -10.09 4.02 -10.54
N SER A 247 -10.06 4.59 -11.75
CA SER A 247 -10.68 4.03 -12.94
C SER A 247 -9.79 3.05 -13.72
N ALA A 248 -8.53 2.91 -13.33
CA ALA A 248 -7.54 2.10 -14.04
C ALA A 248 -6.48 1.58 -13.05
N LEU A 249 -6.90 0.70 -12.17
CA LEU A 249 -6.00 0.09 -11.19
C LEU A 249 -5.00 -0.82 -11.91
N TYR A 250 -3.77 -0.83 -11.43
CA TYR A 250 -2.69 -1.68 -11.92
C TYR A 250 -3.05 -3.17 -11.84
N GLU A 251 -2.86 -3.93 -12.92
CA GLU A 251 -3.25 -5.34 -13.02
C GLU A 251 -2.67 -6.23 -11.91
N PHE A 252 -1.40 -6.01 -11.55
CA PHE A 252 -0.77 -6.72 -10.44
C PHE A 252 -1.53 -6.49 -9.12
N PHE A 253 -1.96 -5.25 -8.89
CA PHE A 253 -2.72 -4.90 -7.70
C PHE A 253 -4.11 -5.54 -7.71
N GLN A 254 -4.77 -5.56 -8.86
CA GLN A 254 -6.07 -6.24 -9.03
C GLN A 254 -5.96 -7.75 -8.76
N ALA A 255 -4.91 -8.39 -9.30
CA ALA A 255 -4.72 -9.83 -9.13
C ALA A 255 -4.50 -10.25 -7.67
N PHE A 256 -3.91 -9.38 -6.83
CA PHE A 256 -3.52 -9.69 -5.46
C PHE A 256 -4.28 -8.88 -4.40
N ASP A 257 -5.56 -8.63 -4.61
CA ASP A 257 -6.53 -8.08 -3.65
C ASP A 257 -6.12 -6.71 -3.08
N PHE A 258 -5.59 -5.83 -3.92
CA PHE A 258 -5.41 -4.44 -3.53
C PHE A 258 -6.75 -3.82 -3.16
N ALA A 259 -6.78 -2.99 -2.11
CA ALA A 259 -8.01 -2.35 -1.68
C ALA A 259 -8.63 -1.48 -2.79
N ASP A 260 -9.95 -1.58 -2.97
CA ASP A 260 -10.68 -0.70 -3.89
C ASP A 260 -10.51 0.77 -3.45
N PRO A 261 -9.87 1.62 -4.28
CA PRO A 261 -9.62 3.01 -3.91
C PRO A 261 -10.88 3.89 -3.91
N SER A 262 -12.04 3.33 -4.30
CA SER A 262 -13.33 4.04 -4.32
C SER A 262 -14.11 3.90 -3.04
N VAL A 263 -13.78 2.94 -2.17
CA VAL A 263 -14.48 2.66 -0.93
C VAL A 263 -13.53 2.69 0.26
N GLN A 264 -14.07 3.05 1.42
CA GLN A 264 -13.33 2.93 2.68
C GLN A 264 -13.37 1.48 3.15
N SER A 265 -12.21 0.91 3.43
CA SER A 265 -12.07 -0.43 3.96
C SER A 265 -11.10 -0.44 5.13
N GLY A 266 -11.53 -0.95 6.27
CA GLY A 266 -10.68 -1.14 7.44
C GLY A 266 -9.85 -2.42 7.38
N ARG A 267 -10.21 -3.34 6.48
CA ARG A 267 -9.52 -4.60 6.26
C ARG A 267 -9.47 -4.90 4.76
N ARG A 268 -8.30 -5.24 4.26
CA ARG A 268 -8.16 -5.80 2.93
C ARG A 268 -8.62 -7.26 2.95
N GLU A 269 -9.35 -7.67 1.96
CA GLU A 269 -9.62 -9.07 1.72
C GLU A 269 -8.34 -9.77 1.26
N THR A 270 -8.27 -11.06 1.48
CA THR A 270 -7.18 -11.90 1.01
C THR A 270 -7.77 -13.18 0.46
N THR A 271 -7.75 -13.31 -0.86
CA THR A 271 -8.23 -14.49 -1.57
C THR A 271 -7.07 -15.40 -1.96
N THR A 272 -7.35 -16.66 -2.20
CA THR A 272 -6.40 -17.62 -2.80
C THR A 272 -7.13 -18.27 -3.95
N VAL A 273 -6.86 -17.79 -5.15
CA VAL A 273 -7.57 -18.20 -6.37
C VAL A 273 -6.61 -18.55 -7.50
N ALA A 274 -7.01 -19.45 -8.39
CA ALA A 274 -6.17 -19.91 -9.49
C ALA A 274 -5.61 -18.80 -10.39
N PRO A 275 -6.34 -17.72 -10.71
CA PRO A 275 -5.78 -16.60 -11.48
C PRO A 275 -4.52 -15.98 -10.90
N GLN A 276 -4.33 -15.98 -9.57
CA GLN A 276 -3.11 -15.46 -8.93
C GLN A 276 -1.87 -16.29 -9.29
N ALA A 277 -2.00 -17.62 -9.28
CA ALA A 277 -0.92 -18.51 -9.69
C ALA A 277 -0.60 -18.35 -11.18
N LEU A 278 -1.62 -18.25 -12.03
CA LEU A 278 -1.44 -17.99 -13.47
C LEU A 278 -0.77 -16.64 -13.72
N PHE A 279 -1.16 -15.60 -12.97
CA PHE A 279 -0.52 -14.28 -13.07
C PHE A 279 0.97 -14.32 -12.76
N LEU A 280 1.40 -15.05 -11.73
CA LEU A 280 2.82 -15.23 -11.41
C LEU A 280 3.56 -16.05 -12.46
N MET A 281 2.87 -16.89 -13.21
CA MET A 281 3.47 -17.70 -14.25
C MET A 281 3.58 -16.98 -15.60
N ASP A 282 2.74 -15.98 -15.89
CA ASP A 282 2.59 -15.43 -17.24
C ASP A 282 2.64 -13.89 -17.34
N SER A 283 2.63 -13.16 -16.21
CA SER A 283 2.65 -11.70 -16.27
C SER A 283 3.99 -11.14 -16.71
N ASP A 284 3.95 -10.10 -17.56
CA ASP A 284 5.12 -9.42 -18.11
C ASP A 284 6.13 -8.99 -17.04
N VAL A 285 5.64 -8.49 -15.91
CA VAL A 285 6.52 -8.03 -14.82
C VAL A 285 7.31 -9.20 -14.23
N VAL A 286 6.69 -10.34 -14.01
CA VAL A 286 7.38 -11.53 -13.48
C VAL A 286 8.32 -12.13 -14.52
N LEU A 287 7.89 -12.20 -15.78
CA LEU A 287 8.74 -12.68 -16.89
C LEU A 287 9.98 -11.83 -17.06
N LYS A 288 9.84 -10.51 -17.07
CA LYS A 288 10.98 -9.56 -17.14
C LYS A 288 11.93 -9.72 -15.96
N GLN A 289 11.42 -9.79 -14.74
CA GLN A 289 12.26 -9.87 -13.55
C GLN A 289 12.95 -11.26 -13.41
N THR A 290 12.29 -12.32 -13.77
CA THR A 290 12.91 -13.66 -13.79
C THR A 290 13.99 -13.79 -14.87
N ALA A 291 13.86 -13.10 -16.01
CA ALA A 291 14.92 -12.99 -17.00
C ALA A 291 16.17 -12.26 -16.47
N VAL A 292 15.96 -11.13 -15.76
CA VAL A 292 17.05 -10.38 -15.11
C VAL A 292 17.76 -11.25 -14.06
N LEU A 293 16.99 -11.93 -13.20
CA LEU A 293 17.52 -12.81 -12.15
C LEU A 293 18.33 -13.98 -12.76
N ALA A 294 17.79 -14.64 -13.77
CA ALA A 294 18.48 -15.73 -14.47
C ALA A 294 19.78 -15.24 -15.12
N GLY A 295 19.76 -14.08 -15.76
CA GLY A 295 20.95 -13.45 -16.33
C GLY A 295 22.04 -13.21 -15.28
N GLN A 296 21.68 -12.70 -14.11
CA GLN A 296 22.62 -12.48 -12.99
C GLN A 296 23.20 -13.80 -12.47
N LEU A 297 22.37 -14.84 -12.27
CA LEU A 297 22.83 -16.15 -11.82
C LEU A 297 23.78 -16.82 -12.81
N LEU A 298 23.61 -16.57 -14.11
CA LEU A 298 24.43 -17.09 -15.19
C LEU A 298 25.65 -16.23 -15.52
N ALA A 299 25.78 -15.03 -14.95
CA ALA A 299 26.86 -14.08 -15.28
C ALA A 299 28.28 -14.62 -14.97
N GLU A 300 28.40 -15.54 -14.02
CA GLU A 300 29.67 -16.18 -13.66
C GLU A 300 29.79 -17.55 -14.36
N PRO A 301 30.56 -17.66 -15.47
CA PRO A 301 30.60 -18.90 -16.27
C PRO A 301 31.09 -20.12 -15.50
N ASN A 302 32.06 -19.97 -14.59
CA ASN A 302 32.72 -21.05 -13.87
C ASN A 302 32.00 -21.46 -12.57
N ARG A 303 30.90 -20.87 -12.24
CA ARG A 303 30.11 -21.22 -11.06
C ARG A 303 29.26 -22.46 -11.35
N ASP A 304 29.22 -23.43 -10.44
CA ASP A 304 28.41 -24.64 -10.61
C ASP A 304 26.91 -24.34 -10.36
N ASP A 305 26.04 -25.21 -10.86
CA ASP A 305 24.61 -25.04 -10.76
C ASP A 305 24.07 -25.19 -9.34
N THR A 306 24.73 -26.00 -8.50
CA THR A 306 24.39 -26.17 -7.08
C THR A 306 24.56 -24.85 -6.34
N ALA A 307 25.67 -24.13 -6.58
CA ALA A 307 25.91 -22.83 -5.99
C ALA A 307 24.94 -21.75 -6.51
N ARG A 308 24.55 -21.82 -7.79
CA ARG A 308 23.51 -20.92 -8.35
C ARG A 308 22.13 -21.20 -7.75
N ILE A 309 21.76 -22.46 -7.58
CA ILE A 309 20.50 -22.86 -6.93
C ILE A 309 20.51 -22.37 -5.47
N ALA A 310 21.62 -22.52 -4.76
CA ALA A 310 21.75 -22.03 -3.39
C ALA A 310 21.56 -20.51 -3.30
N GLU A 311 22.13 -19.76 -4.24
CA GLU A 311 21.93 -18.30 -4.32
C GLU A 311 20.49 -17.94 -4.63
N LEU A 312 19.82 -18.60 -5.58
CA LEU A 312 18.41 -18.39 -5.89
C LEU A 312 17.54 -18.56 -4.65
N TYR A 313 17.72 -19.67 -3.90
CA TYR A 313 16.96 -19.92 -2.70
C TYR A 313 17.27 -18.91 -1.58
N GLN A 314 18.53 -18.52 -1.43
CA GLN A 314 18.92 -17.51 -0.44
C GLN A 314 18.31 -16.15 -0.76
N ARG A 315 18.28 -15.75 -2.04
CA ARG A 315 17.69 -14.48 -2.46
C ARG A 315 16.16 -14.48 -2.34
N ALA A 316 15.51 -15.56 -2.78
CA ALA A 316 14.06 -15.63 -2.87
C ALA A 316 13.41 -16.02 -1.53
N LEU A 317 14.00 -16.96 -0.80
CA LEU A 317 13.39 -17.61 0.36
C LEU A 317 14.15 -17.35 1.67
N GLY A 318 15.30 -16.64 1.63
CA GLY A 318 16.11 -16.32 2.81
C GLY A 318 16.79 -17.52 3.48
N ARG A 319 16.84 -18.65 2.83
CA ARG A 319 17.44 -19.88 3.36
C ARG A 319 18.21 -20.67 2.31
N ALA A 320 19.07 -21.59 2.77
CA ALA A 320 19.68 -22.57 1.89
C ALA A 320 18.65 -23.60 1.37
N PRO A 321 18.80 -24.11 0.15
CA PRO A 321 17.99 -25.22 -0.35
C PRO A 321 18.31 -26.52 0.38
N ARG A 322 17.31 -27.38 0.54
CA ARG A 322 17.50 -28.76 1.02
C ARG A 322 18.06 -29.63 -0.10
N THR A 323 18.70 -30.76 0.23
CA THR A 323 19.26 -31.67 -0.75
C THR A 323 18.25 -32.07 -1.83
N VAL A 324 17.02 -32.40 -1.42
CA VAL A 324 15.94 -32.79 -2.36
C VAL A 324 15.52 -31.64 -3.28
N GLU A 325 15.65 -30.39 -2.84
CA GLU A 325 15.36 -29.22 -3.66
C GLU A 325 16.44 -28.98 -4.71
N ILE A 326 17.70 -29.16 -4.34
CA ILE A 326 18.83 -29.13 -5.29
C ILE A 326 18.67 -30.23 -6.37
N GLU A 327 18.38 -31.46 -5.97
CA GLU A 327 18.16 -32.57 -6.90
C GLU A 327 17.01 -32.27 -7.88
N ARG A 328 15.87 -31.80 -7.38
CA ARG A 328 14.72 -31.45 -8.21
C ARG A 328 15.02 -30.31 -9.18
N ALA A 329 15.68 -29.23 -8.69
CA ALA A 329 16.06 -28.10 -9.51
C ALA A 329 17.04 -28.51 -10.62
N THR A 330 18.06 -29.37 -10.32
CA THR A 330 19.01 -29.88 -11.29
C THR A 330 18.32 -30.75 -12.34
N GLN A 331 17.43 -31.66 -11.94
CA GLN A 331 16.64 -32.46 -12.86
C GLN A 331 15.73 -31.60 -13.75
N PHE A 332 15.11 -30.58 -13.18
CA PHE A 332 14.28 -29.63 -13.94
C PHE A 332 15.09 -28.91 -15.01
N LEU A 333 16.25 -28.34 -14.64
CA LEU A 333 17.14 -27.65 -15.57
C LEU A 333 17.56 -28.57 -16.72
N THR A 334 18.03 -29.79 -16.41
CA THR A 334 18.48 -30.76 -17.45
C THR A 334 17.36 -31.09 -18.43
N ARG A 335 16.15 -31.39 -17.93
CA ARG A 335 14.99 -31.72 -18.77
C ARG A 335 14.55 -30.55 -19.63
N TYR A 336 14.48 -29.37 -19.04
CA TYR A 336 14.04 -28.18 -19.74
C TYR A 336 15.04 -27.76 -20.81
N GLU A 337 16.34 -27.80 -20.55
CA GLU A 337 17.39 -27.52 -21.54
C GLU A 337 17.28 -28.46 -22.75
N GLN A 338 17.01 -29.76 -22.52
CA GLN A 338 16.80 -30.71 -23.59
C GLN A 338 15.57 -30.41 -24.45
N GLN A 339 14.45 -30.05 -23.82
CA GLN A 339 13.22 -29.65 -24.54
C GLN A 339 13.41 -28.38 -25.33
N ALA A 340 13.94 -27.35 -24.72
CA ALA A 340 14.17 -26.04 -25.36
C ALA A 340 15.18 -26.13 -26.53
N ALA A 341 16.17 -27.02 -26.44
CA ALA A 341 17.10 -27.27 -27.53
C ALA A 341 16.41 -27.91 -28.77
N ALA A 342 15.36 -28.69 -28.57
CA ALA A 342 14.59 -29.28 -29.64
C ALA A 342 13.67 -28.27 -30.37
N GLU A 343 13.22 -27.22 -29.68
CA GLU A 343 12.30 -26.23 -30.22
C GLU A 343 12.97 -25.14 -31.05
N SER A 344 14.30 -24.99 -31.02
CA SER A 344 15.16 -24.12 -31.86
C SER A 344 14.75 -22.63 -31.95
N ALA A 345 13.95 -22.12 -31.02
CA ALA A 345 13.41 -20.75 -31.07
C ALA A 345 13.74 -19.95 -29.80
N GLY A 346 14.22 -18.73 -29.96
CA GLY A 346 14.31 -17.74 -28.87
C GLY A 346 15.67 -17.68 -28.17
N LEU A 347 15.63 -17.53 -26.82
CA LEU A 347 16.83 -17.44 -25.98
C LEU A 347 17.59 -18.76 -25.93
N PRO A 348 18.91 -18.78 -25.58
CA PRO A 348 19.64 -20.01 -25.35
C PRO A 348 18.91 -20.94 -24.39
N PRO A 349 18.85 -22.28 -24.67
CA PRO A 349 18.11 -23.25 -23.84
C PRO A 349 18.41 -23.18 -22.36
N ARG A 350 19.67 -22.99 -22.01
CA ARG A 350 20.11 -22.83 -20.63
C ARG A 350 19.51 -21.58 -19.97
N THR A 351 19.47 -20.45 -20.69
CA THR A 351 18.87 -19.21 -20.17
C THR A 351 17.37 -19.39 -19.95
N GLN A 352 16.67 -20.04 -20.87
CA GLN A 352 15.25 -20.34 -20.74
C GLN A 352 14.97 -21.25 -19.53
N ALA A 353 15.78 -22.28 -19.33
CA ALA A 353 15.67 -23.19 -18.21
C ALA A 353 15.83 -22.48 -16.86
N TRP A 354 16.86 -21.63 -16.74
CA TRP A 354 17.08 -20.84 -15.50
C TRP A 354 15.99 -19.80 -15.27
N GLN A 355 15.53 -19.12 -16.30
CA GLN A 355 14.39 -18.18 -16.19
C GLN A 355 13.14 -18.90 -15.68
N SER A 356 12.86 -20.10 -16.21
CA SER A 356 11.72 -20.92 -15.80
C SER A 356 11.87 -21.44 -14.37
N LEU A 357 13.08 -21.82 -13.94
CA LEU A 357 13.34 -22.20 -12.55
C LEU A 357 13.15 -21.04 -11.60
N CYS A 358 13.68 -19.85 -11.92
CA CYS A 358 13.47 -18.64 -11.14
C CYS A 358 11.97 -18.35 -10.98
N ARG A 359 11.21 -18.41 -12.06
CA ARG A 359 9.75 -18.22 -12.05
C ARG A 359 9.05 -19.25 -11.17
N ALA A 360 9.41 -20.52 -11.27
CA ALA A 360 8.86 -21.57 -10.45
C ALA A 360 9.10 -21.33 -8.94
N VAL A 361 10.29 -20.86 -8.56
CA VAL A 361 10.61 -20.52 -7.16
C VAL A 361 9.79 -19.31 -6.68
N LEU A 362 9.68 -18.25 -7.48
CA LEU A 362 8.88 -17.07 -7.13
C LEU A 362 7.37 -17.35 -7.09
N ALA A 363 6.89 -18.42 -7.73
CA ALA A 363 5.50 -18.86 -7.68
C ALA A 363 5.19 -19.81 -6.52
N THR A 364 6.20 -20.18 -5.69
CA THR A 364 5.96 -21.07 -4.54
C THR A 364 5.19 -20.36 -3.42
N ASN A 365 4.43 -21.14 -2.64
CA ASN A 365 3.78 -20.62 -1.45
C ASN A 365 4.78 -20.03 -0.44
N GLU A 366 5.98 -20.59 -0.33
CA GLU A 366 7.03 -20.09 0.57
C GLU A 366 7.50 -18.69 0.21
N PHE A 367 7.45 -18.29 -1.08
CA PHE A 367 7.75 -16.94 -1.51
C PHE A 367 6.57 -15.98 -1.27
N ILE A 368 5.34 -16.46 -1.41
CA ILE A 368 4.13 -15.64 -1.39
C ILE A 368 3.59 -15.41 0.03
N TYR A 369 3.83 -16.37 0.93
CA TYR A 369 3.30 -16.33 2.30
C TYR A 369 4.42 -16.09 3.33
N VAL A 370 4.09 -15.28 4.33
CA VAL A 370 4.93 -15.06 5.51
C VAL A 370 4.55 -16.10 6.57
N GLU A 371 5.56 -16.80 7.08
CA GLU A 371 5.45 -17.82 8.12
C GLU A 371 6.13 -17.40 9.43
#